data_5654f6fecdbd040fea4969c15bed9968
#
_entry.id   5654f6fecdbd040fea4969c15bed9968
#
_cell.length_a   1.000
_cell.length_b   1.000
_cell.length_c   1.000
_cell.angle_alpha   90.00
_cell.angle_beta   90.00
_cell.angle_gamma   90.00
#
_symmetry.space_group_name_H-M   'P 1'
#
loop_
_entity.id
_entity.type
_entity.pdbx_description
1 polymer ?
#
loop_
_entity_poly.entity_id
_entity_poly.type
_entity_poly.pdbx_seq_one_letter_code
_entity_poly.pdbx_strand_id
1 'polypeptide(L)'
;MKIIFTFIITFLFLTNLTAQVESEIFLEGAKVIDIAKDGDFLWVATYGQGVYRYSLNEQKWINFSTKSGNLDNDLFYAIEVNKDYVWAGSADGLFIYNKKREKWSKRKFAQGGQFGNWIRTLKYDASQNVLWIGRFRNITRFDVKKRRYADINRLQGTDQKSNNIKSIAFDGDSLIWFGSESGVHRYEKNKSYNNESSWKYLTNKKRGFNDEGRTVSVSSILFEGNRIWFGTDEFTSASDPEFNVGGIYIFDRRLDWEKISQIDGLADNGIYALGRTGNYVWAGVYAFDRKENVEQGKGLFLVNRNTLEVTRVDLDQLGIRSSTFHKFLFDGVNMWIGSNAGLLRIKISNPLSKLENSGTKANG
;
A
#
# COMPACT_ATOMS: atom_id res chain seq x y z
N MET A 1 -3.17 35.33 -73.63
CA MET A 1 -3.86 34.33 -72.82
C MET A 1 -2.92 33.98 -71.66
N LYS A 2 -3.15 34.62 -70.50
CA LYS A 2 -2.34 34.43 -69.27
C LYS A 2 -3.02 33.35 -68.41
N ILE A 3 -2.36 32.27 -68.21
CA ILE A 3 -2.80 31.16 -67.34
C ILE A 3 -2.30 31.50 -65.91
N ILE A 4 -3.23 31.75 -65.00
CA ILE A 4 -2.97 31.94 -63.58
C ILE A 4 -3.04 30.56 -62.91
N PHE A 5 -1.89 30.09 -62.42
CA PHE A 5 -1.81 28.89 -61.56
C PHE A 5 -2.10 29.31 -60.12
N THR A 6 -3.25 28.91 -59.62
CA THR A 6 -3.64 29.07 -58.20
C THR A 6 -3.03 27.90 -57.42
N PHE A 7 -2.05 28.15 -56.61
CA PHE A 7 -1.50 27.19 -55.66
C PHE A 7 -2.42 27.14 -54.41
N ILE A 8 -3.14 26.03 -54.23
CA ILE A 8 -3.89 25.77 -52.99
C ILE A 8 -2.91 25.11 -52.02
N ILE A 9 -2.45 25.87 -51.01
CA ILE A 9 -1.69 25.35 -49.89
C ILE A 9 -2.69 24.78 -48.90
N THR A 10 -2.80 23.46 -48.90
CA THR A 10 -3.57 22.74 -47.87
C THR A 10 -2.72 22.67 -46.60
N PHE A 11 -3.04 23.48 -45.61
CA PHE A 11 -2.44 23.42 -44.27
C PHE A 11 -3.03 22.18 -43.58
N LEU A 12 -2.27 21.09 -43.56
CA LEU A 12 -2.53 19.94 -42.71
C LEU A 12 -2.23 20.36 -41.25
N PHE A 13 -3.27 20.67 -40.51
CA PHE A 13 -3.19 20.73 -39.04
C PHE A 13 -2.94 19.32 -38.53
N LEU A 14 -1.70 18.98 -38.31
CA LEU A 14 -1.31 17.84 -37.46
C LEU A 14 -1.72 18.20 -36.02
N THR A 15 -2.94 17.89 -35.63
CA THR A 15 -3.31 17.85 -34.22
C THR A 15 -2.49 16.73 -33.58
N ASN A 16 -1.44 17.11 -32.85
CA ASN A 16 -0.77 16.21 -31.92
C ASN A 16 -1.82 15.76 -30.90
N LEU A 17 -2.45 14.63 -31.14
CA LEU A 17 -3.26 13.92 -30.14
C LEU A 17 -2.27 13.37 -29.11
N THR A 18 -1.86 14.20 -28.16
CA THR A 18 -1.22 13.72 -26.93
C THR A 18 -2.29 12.89 -26.24
N ALA A 19 -2.16 11.57 -26.29
CA ALA A 19 -3.09 10.70 -25.60
C ALA A 19 -2.96 10.98 -24.09
N GLN A 20 -3.90 11.74 -23.59
CA GLN A 20 -4.02 12.08 -22.18
C GLN A 20 -4.21 10.81 -21.37
N VAL A 21 -3.53 10.70 -20.24
CA VAL A 21 -3.75 9.61 -19.30
C VAL A 21 -5.17 9.76 -18.74
N GLU A 22 -5.99 8.72 -18.91
CA GLU A 22 -7.36 8.73 -18.38
C GLU A 22 -7.29 8.54 -16.87
N SER A 23 -7.52 9.61 -16.12
CA SER A 23 -7.52 9.64 -14.66
C SER A 23 -8.80 10.31 -14.12
N GLU A 24 -9.23 9.88 -12.94
CA GLU A 24 -10.40 10.43 -12.25
C GLU A 24 -10.16 10.41 -10.74
N ILE A 25 -10.62 11.46 -10.06
CA ILE A 25 -10.50 11.61 -8.62
C ILE A 25 -11.87 11.48 -7.97
N PHE A 26 -11.96 10.64 -6.95
CA PHE A 26 -13.13 10.43 -6.11
C PHE A 26 -12.82 10.82 -4.67
N LEU A 27 -13.85 11.08 -3.89
CA LEU A 27 -13.74 11.38 -2.46
C LEU A 27 -12.73 12.50 -2.19
N GLU A 28 -12.80 13.58 -2.97
CA GLU A 28 -11.89 14.73 -2.84
C GLU A 28 -11.86 15.24 -1.39
N GLY A 29 -10.63 15.47 -0.90
CA GLY A 29 -10.39 15.91 0.48
C GLY A 29 -10.44 14.80 1.52
N ALA A 30 -10.80 13.56 1.16
CA ALA A 30 -10.71 12.43 2.07
C ALA A 30 -9.26 11.88 2.12
N LYS A 31 -8.80 11.56 3.32
CA LYS A 31 -7.55 10.80 3.49
C LYS A 31 -7.82 9.31 3.34
N VAL A 32 -7.58 8.77 2.14
CA VAL A 32 -7.79 7.35 1.80
C VAL A 32 -6.57 6.54 2.17
N ILE A 33 -6.73 5.60 3.11
CA ILE A 33 -5.64 4.80 3.67
C ILE A 33 -5.55 3.41 3.07
N ASP A 34 -6.71 2.75 2.86
CA ASP A 34 -6.72 1.38 2.34
C ASP A 34 -7.93 1.14 1.44
N ILE A 35 -7.80 0.18 0.52
CA ILE A 35 -8.78 -0.13 -0.52
C ILE A 35 -8.86 -1.65 -0.68
N ALA A 36 -10.08 -2.18 -0.75
CA ALA A 36 -10.33 -3.59 -1.05
C ALA A 36 -11.38 -3.73 -2.16
N LYS A 37 -11.16 -4.65 -3.09
CA LYS A 37 -12.12 -4.97 -4.17
C LYS A 37 -12.97 -6.17 -3.78
N ASP A 38 -14.26 -6.09 -4.05
CA ASP A 38 -15.29 -7.06 -3.72
C ASP A 38 -16.27 -7.22 -4.89
N GLY A 39 -15.89 -8.00 -5.89
CA GLY A 39 -16.66 -8.10 -7.13
C GLY A 39 -16.83 -6.74 -7.80
N ASP A 40 -18.08 -6.27 -7.91
CA ASP A 40 -18.45 -4.97 -8.50
C ASP A 40 -18.37 -3.81 -7.51
N PHE A 41 -17.81 -4.03 -6.32
CA PHE A 41 -17.66 -3.00 -5.30
C PHE A 41 -16.21 -2.73 -4.97
N LEU A 42 -15.93 -1.46 -4.67
CA LEU A 42 -14.73 -1.05 -3.93
C LEU A 42 -15.12 -0.64 -2.52
N TRP A 43 -14.37 -1.12 -1.55
CA TRP A 43 -14.46 -0.69 -0.17
C TRP A 43 -13.24 0.15 0.16
N VAL A 44 -13.46 1.32 0.74
CA VAL A 44 -12.42 2.32 0.98
C VAL A 44 -12.41 2.71 2.45
N ALA A 45 -11.27 2.50 3.10
CA ALA A 45 -11.03 2.96 4.47
C ALA A 45 -10.43 4.35 4.46
N THR A 46 -10.99 5.26 5.25
CA THR A 46 -10.50 6.64 5.37
C THR A 46 -10.07 6.99 6.79
N TYR A 47 -9.18 7.94 6.91
CA TYR A 47 -8.79 8.53 8.18
C TYR A 47 -9.56 9.83 8.41
N GLY A 48 -10.76 9.71 9.00
CA GLY A 48 -11.60 10.83 9.39
C GLY A 48 -12.99 10.90 8.78
N GLN A 49 -13.33 10.00 7.81
CA GLN A 49 -14.64 9.99 7.15
C GLN A 49 -15.29 8.60 7.12
N GLY A 50 -14.79 7.67 7.94
CA GLY A 50 -15.35 6.32 8.03
C GLY A 50 -14.95 5.41 6.87
N VAL A 51 -15.89 4.56 6.46
CA VAL A 51 -15.73 3.58 5.39
C VAL A 51 -16.69 3.92 4.26
N TYR A 52 -16.22 3.83 3.02
CA TYR A 52 -17.04 4.00 1.83
C TYR A 52 -17.17 2.68 1.06
N ARG A 53 -18.32 2.49 0.43
CA ARG A 53 -18.55 1.46 -0.59
C ARG A 53 -18.91 2.14 -1.91
N TYR A 54 -18.18 1.85 -2.96
CA TYR A 54 -18.45 2.31 -4.32
C TYR A 54 -18.95 1.16 -5.18
N SER A 55 -20.08 1.34 -5.86
CA SER A 55 -20.57 0.41 -6.89
C SER A 55 -19.96 0.79 -8.22
N LEU A 56 -19.14 -0.10 -8.81
CA LEU A 56 -18.51 0.12 -10.11
C LEU A 56 -19.56 0.20 -11.25
N ASN A 57 -20.65 -0.57 -11.15
CA ASN A 57 -21.69 -0.62 -12.15
C ASN A 57 -22.67 0.57 -12.06
N GLU A 58 -23.09 0.91 -10.84
CA GLU A 58 -24.05 2.00 -10.61
C GLU A 58 -23.38 3.36 -10.46
N GLN A 59 -22.05 3.39 -10.29
CA GLN A 59 -21.25 4.59 -10.02
C GLN A 59 -21.76 5.39 -8.80
N LYS A 60 -22.18 4.66 -7.75
CA LYS A 60 -22.75 5.24 -6.52
C LYS A 60 -21.90 4.93 -5.31
N TRP A 61 -21.84 5.93 -4.42
CA TRP A 61 -21.17 5.85 -3.14
C TRP A 61 -22.16 5.67 -1.99
N ILE A 62 -21.80 4.82 -1.03
CA ILE A 62 -22.44 4.73 0.29
C ILE A 62 -21.36 4.99 1.32
N ASN A 63 -21.64 5.85 2.30
CA ASN A 63 -20.76 6.15 3.42
C ASN A 63 -21.28 5.52 4.71
N PHE A 64 -20.40 4.83 5.41
CA PHE A 64 -20.60 4.31 6.76
C PHE A 64 -19.69 5.10 7.71
N SER A 65 -20.28 5.85 8.62
CA SER A 65 -19.56 6.78 9.47
C SER A 65 -20.33 7.04 10.79
N THR A 66 -19.73 7.80 11.70
CA THR A 66 -20.42 8.30 12.88
C THR A 66 -21.57 9.23 12.48
N LYS A 67 -21.40 10.04 11.46
CA LYS A 67 -22.43 10.94 10.93
C LYS A 67 -23.64 10.20 10.36
N SER A 68 -23.41 9.06 9.68
CA SER A 68 -24.51 8.22 9.15
C SER A 68 -25.13 7.32 10.24
N GLY A 69 -24.57 7.31 11.46
CA GLY A 69 -25.05 6.48 12.57
C GLY A 69 -24.75 4.99 12.45
N ASN A 70 -23.97 4.58 11.44
CA ASN A 70 -23.63 3.18 11.22
C ASN A 70 -22.41 2.73 12.02
N LEU A 71 -21.50 3.65 12.34
CA LEU A 71 -20.24 3.40 13.05
C LEU A 71 -20.10 4.34 14.24
N ASP A 72 -19.26 3.95 15.20
CA ASP A 72 -18.87 4.77 16.35
C ASP A 72 -17.42 5.28 16.22
N ASN A 73 -16.84 5.19 15.02
CA ASN A 73 -15.49 5.65 14.70
C ASN A 73 -15.39 6.01 13.19
N ASP A 74 -14.57 7.00 12.86
CA ASP A 74 -14.32 7.43 11.49
C ASP A 74 -12.85 7.27 11.07
N LEU A 75 -11.98 6.76 11.95
CA LEU A 75 -10.54 6.61 11.72
C LEU A 75 -10.20 5.15 11.44
N PHE A 76 -9.99 4.81 10.16
CA PHE A 76 -9.66 3.46 9.74
C PHE A 76 -8.32 3.39 9.03
N TYR A 77 -7.56 2.31 9.29
CA TYR A 77 -6.20 2.09 8.77
C TYR A 77 -6.11 0.92 7.80
N ALA A 78 -7.07 0.01 7.82
CA ALA A 78 -7.06 -1.19 7.00
C ALA A 78 -8.48 -1.60 6.63
N ILE A 79 -8.64 -2.20 5.45
CA ILE A 79 -9.90 -2.80 5.01
C ILE A 79 -9.62 -4.09 4.24
N GLU A 80 -10.41 -5.13 4.50
CA GLU A 80 -10.31 -6.40 3.82
C GLU A 80 -11.71 -7.01 3.66
N VAL A 81 -11.88 -7.87 2.66
CA VAL A 81 -13.17 -8.41 2.29
C VAL A 81 -13.13 -9.91 2.00
N ASN A 82 -14.23 -10.59 2.25
CA ASN A 82 -14.53 -11.88 1.65
C ASN A 82 -15.98 -11.89 1.14
N LYS A 83 -16.47 -13.02 0.69
CA LYS A 83 -17.86 -13.14 0.17
C LYS A 83 -18.94 -12.71 1.17
N ASP A 84 -18.73 -12.90 2.48
CA ASP A 84 -19.76 -12.73 3.52
C ASP A 84 -19.55 -11.46 4.37
N TYR A 85 -18.30 -10.98 4.47
CA TYR A 85 -17.92 -9.92 5.41
C TYR A 85 -17.02 -8.87 4.78
N VAL A 86 -17.09 -7.67 5.34
CA VAL A 86 -16.04 -6.64 5.23
C VAL A 86 -15.48 -6.40 6.63
N TRP A 87 -14.17 -6.33 6.73
CA TRP A 87 -13.47 -6.01 7.97
C TRP A 87 -12.73 -4.70 7.83
N ALA A 88 -12.96 -3.79 8.76
CA ALA A 88 -12.26 -2.52 8.81
C ALA A 88 -11.52 -2.38 10.15
N GLY A 89 -10.21 -2.12 10.06
CA GLY A 89 -9.31 -2.00 11.20
C GLY A 89 -9.15 -0.56 11.65
N SER A 90 -9.29 -0.32 12.94
CA SER A 90 -9.12 0.99 13.57
C SER A 90 -8.19 0.93 14.78
N ALA A 91 -7.89 2.07 15.41
CA ALA A 91 -7.21 2.08 16.70
C ALA A 91 -8.09 1.59 17.87
N ASP A 92 -9.40 1.48 17.65
CA ASP A 92 -10.39 1.05 18.65
C ASP A 92 -10.96 -0.35 18.38
N GLY A 93 -10.30 -1.15 17.54
CA GLY A 93 -10.65 -2.53 17.27
C GLY A 93 -11.05 -2.83 15.83
N LEU A 94 -11.64 -4.01 15.65
CA LEU A 94 -12.09 -4.55 14.37
C LEU A 94 -13.58 -4.29 14.18
N PHE A 95 -13.93 -3.57 13.16
CA PHE A 95 -15.30 -3.40 12.68
C PHE A 95 -15.60 -4.47 11.63
N ILE A 96 -16.77 -5.09 11.74
CA ILE A 96 -17.17 -6.24 10.93
C ILE A 96 -18.55 -5.95 10.32
N TYR A 97 -18.60 -5.78 9.01
CA TYR A 97 -19.84 -5.66 8.27
C TYR A 97 -20.28 -7.02 7.75
N ASN A 98 -21.47 -7.45 8.18
CA ASN A 98 -22.09 -8.65 7.63
C ASN A 98 -22.91 -8.25 6.39
N LYS A 99 -22.49 -8.68 5.21
CA LYS A 99 -23.10 -8.29 3.93
C LYS A 99 -24.56 -8.77 3.80
N LYS A 100 -24.88 -9.94 4.31
CA LYS A 100 -26.26 -10.49 4.27
C LYS A 100 -27.23 -9.74 5.17
N ARG A 101 -26.73 -9.27 6.33
CA ARG A 101 -27.56 -8.57 7.33
C ARG A 101 -27.49 -7.05 7.18
N GLU A 102 -26.56 -6.55 6.36
CA GLU A 102 -26.25 -5.14 6.16
C GLU A 102 -25.99 -4.38 7.49
N LYS A 103 -25.31 -5.04 8.41
CA LYS A 103 -25.06 -4.50 9.77
C LYS A 103 -23.60 -4.59 10.15
N TRP A 104 -23.13 -3.54 10.79
CA TRP A 104 -21.83 -3.46 11.44
C TRP A 104 -21.90 -4.02 12.85
N SER A 105 -20.81 -4.63 13.28
CA SER A 105 -20.51 -5.00 14.66
C SER A 105 -19.04 -4.67 14.93
N LYS A 106 -18.66 -4.58 16.20
CA LYS A 106 -17.31 -4.22 16.61
C LYS A 106 -16.75 -5.25 17.58
N ARG A 107 -15.46 -5.57 17.41
CA ARG A 107 -14.69 -6.38 18.34
C ARG A 107 -13.49 -5.62 18.86
N LYS A 108 -13.37 -5.54 20.17
CA LYS A 108 -12.17 -5.10 20.87
C LYS A 108 -11.33 -6.30 21.29
N PHE A 109 -10.03 -6.13 21.33
CA PHE A 109 -9.07 -7.12 21.81
C PHE A 109 -8.71 -6.74 23.25
N ALA A 110 -9.16 -7.53 24.22
CA ALA A 110 -9.23 -7.15 25.64
C ALA A 110 -7.89 -6.88 26.32
N GLN A 111 -6.77 -7.28 25.75
CA GLN A 111 -5.46 -7.12 26.38
C GLN A 111 -4.61 -6.08 25.65
N GLY A 112 -4.08 -5.11 26.39
CA GLY A 112 -3.09 -4.17 25.89
C GLY A 112 -3.54 -2.72 25.71
N GLY A 113 -4.69 -2.34 26.28
CA GLY A 113 -5.18 -0.95 26.22
C GLY A 113 -5.39 -0.47 24.77
N GLN A 114 -5.17 0.82 24.53
CA GLN A 114 -5.31 1.43 23.22
C GLN A 114 -4.43 0.74 22.13
N PHE A 115 -3.18 0.45 22.45
CA PHE A 115 -2.26 -0.19 21.50
C PHE A 115 -2.63 -1.64 21.17
N GLY A 116 -3.26 -2.37 22.08
CA GLY A 116 -3.74 -3.73 21.83
C GLY A 116 -4.91 -3.80 20.86
N ASN A 117 -5.68 -2.73 20.73
CA ASN A 117 -6.81 -2.63 19.79
C ASN A 117 -6.43 -2.06 18.42
N TRP A 118 -5.27 -1.42 18.30
CA TRP A 118 -4.87 -0.74 17.07
C TRP A 118 -4.52 -1.75 15.97
N ILE A 119 -5.41 -1.86 14.99
CA ILE A 119 -5.25 -2.69 13.80
C ILE A 119 -4.64 -1.83 12.70
N ARG A 120 -3.52 -2.28 12.16
CA ARG A 120 -2.75 -1.56 11.15
C ARG A 120 -2.87 -2.16 9.76
N THR A 121 -3.11 -3.47 9.69
CA THR A 121 -3.23 -4.20 8.43
C THR A 121 -4.12 -5.43 8.58
N LEU A 122 -4.80 -5.78 7.51
CA LEU A 122 -5.67 -6.94 7.41
C LEU A 122 -5.36 -7.72 6.14
N LYS A 123 -5.43 -9.05 6.19
CA LYS A 123 -5.32 -9.88 5.00
C LYS A 123 -6.12 -11.18 5.16
N TYR A 124 -7.07 -11.42 4.25
CA TYR A 124 -7.89 -12.62 4.26
C TYR A 124 -7.27 -13.73 3.42
N ASP A 125 -7.05 -14.88 4.05
CA ASP A 125 -6.61 -16.12 3.41
C ASP A 125 -7.82 -16.97 3.03
N ALA A 126 -8.20 -16.92 1.76
CA ALA A 126 -9.33 -17.67 1.24
C ALA A 126 -9.10 -19.19 1.31
N SER A 127 -7.87 -19.66 1.17
CA SER A 127 -7.53 -21.09 1.17
C SER A 127 -7.77 -21.75 2.54
N GLN A 128 -7.56 -21.00 3.62
CA GLN A 128 -7.76 -21.47 4.99
C GLN A 128 -9.00 -20.88 5.65
N ASN A 129 -9.70 -19.96 5.00
CA ASN A 129 -10.80 -19.17 5.56
C ASN A 129 -10.41 -18.49 6.88
N VAL A 130 -9.26 -17.78 6.82
CA VAL A 130 -8.64 -17.09 7.96
C VAL A 130 -8.42 -15.63 7.64
N LEU A 131 -8.84 -14.76 8.53
CA LEU A 131 -8.41 -13.35 8.51
C LEU A 131 -7.16 -13.20 9.40
N TRP A 132 -6.09 -12.71 8.81
CA TRP A 132 -4.88 -12.32 9.51
C TRP A 132 -4.96 -10.82 9.83
N ILE A 133 -4.73 -10.50 11.10
CA ILE A 133 -4.88 -9.16 11.65
C ILE A 133 -3.54 -8.73 12.22
N GLY A 134 -2.89 -7.77 11.57
CA GLY A 134 -1.68 -7.13 12.07
C GLY A 134 -2.04 -5.97 12.99
N ARG A 135 -1.67 -6.10 14.27
CA ARG A 135 -1.91 -5.08 15.29
C ARG A 135 -0.63 -4.36 15.67
N PHE A 136 -0.75 -3.23 16.36
CA PHE A 136 0.37 -2.54 17.00
C PHE A 136 1.07 -3.45 18.03
N ARG A 137 0.34 -4.44 18.56
CA ARG A 137 0.91 -5.55 19.35
C ARG A 137 0.28 -6.85 18.88
N ASN A 138 1.10 -7.81 18.53
CA ASN A 138 0.75 -9.15 18.10
C ASN A 138 0.15 -9.27 16.69
N ILE A 139 0.27 -10.46 16.15
CA ILE A 139 -0.53 -10.94 15.03
C ILE A 139 -1.76 -11.62 15.65
N THR A 140 -2.95 -11.38 15.11
CA THR A 140 -4.13 -12.16 15.46
C THR A 140 -4.58 -12.98 14.27
N ARG A 141 -4.76 -14.27 14.48
CA ARG A 141 -5.37 -15.19 13.53
C ARG A 141 -6.86 -15.36 13.87
N PHE A 142 -7.74 -15.01 12.96
CA PHE A 142 -9.18 -15.21 13.10
C PHE A 142 -9.67 -16.30 12.15
N ASP A 143 -10.04 -17.46 12.70
CA ASP A 143 -10.73 -18.53 11.97
C ASP A 143 -12.19 -18.10 11.77
N VAL A 144 -12.54 -17.73 10.54
CA VAL A 144 -13.83 -17.14 10.21
C VAL A 144 -14.97 -18.16 10.39
N LYS A 145 -14.72 -19.43 10.03
CA LYS A 145 -15.71 -20.52 10.17
C LYS A 145 -15.99 -20.86 11.63
N LYS A 146 -14.93 -21.00 12.41
CA LYS A 146 -15.03 -21.37 13.84
C LYS A 146 -15.32 -20.18 14.74
N ARG A 147 -15.21 -18.94 14.21
CA ARG A 147 -15.31 -17.67 14.96
C ARG A 147 -14.35 -17.60 16.15
N ARG A 148 -13.12 -18.14 15.97
CA ARG A 148 -12.10 -18.20 17.00
C ARG A 148 -10.93 -17.28 16.66
N TYR A 149 -10.51 -16.50 17.64
CA TYR A 149 -9.34 -15.63 17.57
C TYR A 149 -8.19 -16.26 18.36
N ALA A 150 -7.00 -16.18 17.82
CA ALA A 150 -5.77 -16.60 18.48
C ALA A 150 -4.70 -15.51 18.29
N ASP A 151 -4.19 -14.99 19.39
CA ASP A 151 -3.09 -14.04 19.38
C ASP A 151 -1.76 -14.78 19.29
N ILE A 152 -0.89 -14.32 18.40
CA ILE A 152 0.41 -14.89 18.11
C ILE A 152 1.45 -13.81 18.41
N ASN A 153 2.19 -14.00 19.49
CA ASN A 153 3.27 -13.11 19.87
C ASN A 153 4.54 -13.49 19.10
N ARG A 154 5.12 -12.52 18.37
CA ARG A 154 6.35 -12.68 17.59
C ARG A 154 7.48 -11.80 18.10
N LEU A 155 7.45 -11.46 19.39
CA LEU A 155 8.50 -10.70 20.06
C LEU A 155 9.86 -11.39 19.89
N GLN A 156 10.86 -10.66 19.42
CA GLN A 156 12.23 -11.13 19.27
C GLN A 156 13.10 -10.59 20.40
N GLY A 157 13.40 -11.46 21.37
CA GLY A 157 14.11 -11.05 22.57
C GLY A 157 13.34 -9.96 23.34
N THR A 158 13.93 -8.79 23.50
CA THR A 158 13.32 -7.61 24.15
C THR A 158 12.80 -6.56 23.16
N ASP A 159 12.94 -6.80 21.86
CA ASP A 159 12.57 -5.86 20.82
C ASP A 159 11.05 -5.83 20.58
N GLN A 160 10.35 -4.91 21.25
CA GLN A 160 8.92 -4.72 21.13
C GLN A 160 8.47 -4.39 19.69
N LYS A 161 9.34 -3.75 18.89
CA LYS A 161 9.05 -3.36 17.50
C LYS A 161 8.88 -4.56 16.57
N SER A 162 9.53 -5.69 16.87
CA SER A 162 9.38 -6.94 16.12
C SER A 162 7.94 -7.49 16.15
N ASN A 163 7.14 -7.07 17.12
CA ASN A 163 5.77 -7.50 17.32
C ASN A 163 4.73 -6.45 16.85
N ASN A 164 5.19 -5.32 16.32
CA ASN A 164 4.36 -4.23 15.78
C ASN A 164 4.17 -4.45 14.27
N ILE A 165 3.05 -5.03 13.87
CA ILE A 165 2.83 -5.47 12.49
C ILE A 165 2.25 -4.35 11.64
N LYS A 166 2.89 -4.03 10.52
CA LYS A 166 2.52 -2.96 9.58
C LYS A 166 1.98 -3.47 8.25
N SER A 167 2.48 -4.62 7.79
CA SER A 167 2.09 -5.16 6.48
C SER A 167 1.95 -6.68 6.53
N ILE A 168 1.05 -7.22 5.70
CA ILE A 168 0.84 -8.66 5.54
C ILE A 168 0.73 -8.95 4.05
N ALA A 169 1.47 -9.95 3.57
CA ALA A 169 1.39 -10.37 2.18
C ALA A 169 1.51 -11.90 2.05
N PHE A 170 0.81 -12.47 1.06
CA PHE A 170 0.87 -13.89 0.76
C PHE A 170 1.85 -14.17 -0.36
N ASP A 171 2.72 -15.14 -0.15
CA ASP A 171 3.66 -15.67 -1.10
C ASP A 171 3.17 -17.03 -1.59
N GLY A 172 2.37 -17.02 -2.63
CA GLY A 172 1.64 -18.18 -3.08
C GLY A 172 0.72 -18.75 -2.00
N ASP A 173 0.49 -20.06 -2.08
CA ASP A 173 -0.40 -20.76 -1.14
C ASP A 173 0.31 -21.26 0.12
N SER A 174 1.64 -21.09 0.22
CA SER A 174 2.45 -21.75 1.23
C SER A 174 2.96 -20.84 2.34
N LEU A 175 3.19 -19.57 2.05
CA LEU A 175 3.86 -18.66 2.95
C LEU A 175 3.05 -17.38 3.20
N ILE A 176 3.20 -16.85 4.40
CA ILE A 176 2.73 -15.52 4.76
C ILE A 176 3.90 -14.72 5.31
N TRP A 177 3.99 -13.47 4.88
CA TRP A 177 5.00 -12.54 5.35
C TRP A 177 4.34 -11.40 6.11
N PHE A 178 4.88 -11.09 7.29
CA PHE A 178 4.39 -10.05 8.18
C PHE A 178 5.52 -9.04 8.38
N GLY A 179 5.40 -7.87 7.77
CA GLY A 179 6.32 -6.76 8.00
C GLY A 179 6.03 -6.11 9.36
N SER A 180 7.08 -5.91 10.12
CA SER A 180 7.04 -5.25 11.43
C SER A 180 7.87 -3.97 11.46
N GLU A 181 7.91 -3.27 12.60
CA GLU A 181 8.76 -2.09 12.79
C GLU A 181 10.24 -2.41 12.99
N SER A 182 10.64 -3.70 12.97
CA SER A 182 12.04 -4.08 13.08
C SER A 182 12.44 -5.32 12.28
N GLY A 183 11.69 -5.62 11.21
CA GLY A 183 12.00 -6.73 10.33
C GLY A 183 10.75 -7.43 9.81
N VAL A 184 10.91 -8.67 9.36
CA VAL A 184 9.87 -9.45 8.71
C VAL A 184 9.79 -10.84 9.32
N HIS A 185 8.59 -11.26 9.72
CA HIS A 185 8.30 -12.64 10.05
C HIS A 185 7.74 -13.37 8.84
N ARG A 186 8.28 -14.54 8.52
CA ARG A 186 7.77 -15.44 7.49
C ARG A 186 7.19 -16.68 8.13
N TYR A 187 5.94 -16.99 7.84
CA TYR A 187 5.20 -18.14 8.37
C TYR A 187 4.89 -19.16 7.27
N GLU A 188 5.10 -20.45 7.58
CA GLU A 188 4.74 -21.58 6.71
C GLU A 188 3.32 -22.08 7.03
N LYS A 189 2.38 -21.82 6.12
CA LYS A 189 0.92 -22.05 6.31
C LYS A 189 0.53 -23.52 6.56
N ASN A 190 1.32 -24.46 6.07
CA ASN A 190 1.09 -25.91 6.23
C ASN A 190 1.53 -26.44 7.60
N LYS A 191 2.16 -25.60 8.42
CA LYS A 191 2.61 -25.95 9.77
C LYS A 191 1.76 -25.26 10.83
N SER A 192 1.84 -25.75 12.08
CA SER A 192 1.16 -25.11 13.20
C SER A 192 1.76 -23.75 13.50
N TYR A 193 0.93 -22.71 13.62
CA TYR A 193 1.37 -21.38 14.00
C TYR A 193 1.93 -21.29 15.43
N ASN A 194 1.65 -22.29 16.27
CA ASN A 194 2.21 -22.40 17.62
C ASN A 194 3.62 -22.99 17.65
N ASN A 195 4.11 -23.53 16.52
CA ASN A 195 5.43 -24.12 16.44
C ASN A 195 6.44 -23.06 15.98
N GLU A 196 7.49 -22.79 16.75
CA GLU A 196 8.55 -21.85 16.41
C GLU A 196 9.25 -22.19 15.09
N SER A 197 9.41 -23.48 14.78
CA SER A 197 10.02 -23.92 13.51
C SER A 197 9.20 -23.57 12.27
N SER A 198 7.94 -23.15 12.44
CA SER A 198 7.07 -22.67 11.34
C SER A 198 7.36 -21.24 10.95
N TRP A 199 8.17 -20.55 11.72
CA TRP A 199 8.46 -19.14 11.57
C TRP A 199 9.94 -18.90 11.25
N LYS A 200 10.22 -17.91 10.43
CA LYS A 200 11.54 -17.33 10.23
C LYS A 200 11.45 -15.83 10.43
N TYR A 201 12.51 -15.25 10.99
CA TYR A 201 12.61 -13.81 11.19
C TYR A 201 13.82 -13.27 10.45
N LEU A 202 13.59 -12.26 9.60
CA LEU A 202 14.60 -11.57 8.81
C LEU A 202 14.68 -10.12 9.31
N THR A 203 15.91 -9.65 9.52
CA THR A 203 16.19 -8.27 9.92
C THR A 203 17.34 -7.73 9.09
N ASN A 204 17.77 -6.50 9.36
CA ASN A 204 18.99 -5.90 8.84
C ASN A 204 20.29 -6.51 9.41
N LYS A 205 20.21 -7.64 10.11
CA LYS A 205 21.39 -8.39 10.60
C LYS A 205 21.55 -9.66 9.80
N LYS A 206 22.76 -10.20 9.76
CA LYS A 206 23.07 -11.45 9.05
C LYS A 206 22.81 -11.34 7.54
N ARG A 207 23.23 -10.24 6.94
CA ARG A 207 23.08 -9.92 5.50
C ARG A 207 21.63 -9.69 5.03
N GLY A 208 20.69 -9.46 5.93
CA GLY A 208 19.38 -9.01 5.55
C GLY A 208 19.34 -7.50 5.34
N PHE A 209 18.60 -7.02 4.35
CA PHE A 209 18.46 -5.59 4.06
C PHE A 209 19.82 -4.86 3.97
N ASN A 210 20.81 -5.49 3.34
CA ASN A 210 22.19 -5.01 3.17
C ASN A 210 22.93 -4.68 4.47
N ASP A 211 22.50 -5.21 5.62
CA ASP A 211 23.01 -4.85 6.95
C ASP A 211 22.90 -3.33 7.28
N GLU A 212 21.98 -2.62 6.62
CA GLU A 212 21.80 -1.17 6.75
C GLU A 212 20.92 -0.78 7.92
N GLY A 213 21.20 0.40 8.51
CA GLY A 213 20.45 0.97 9.62
C GLY A 213 20.61 0.22 10.93
N ARG A 214 20.02 0.72 12.01
CA ARG A 214 19.94 0.00 13.29
C ARG A 214 18.80 -1.00 13.33
N THR A 215 17.72 -0.68 12.62
CA THR A 215 16.54 -1.52 12.46
C THR A 215 15.92 -1.27 11.09
N VAL A 216 14.99 -2.12 10.67
CA VAL A 216 14.27 -1.97 9.41
C VAL A 216 12.78 -2.10 9.66
N SER A 217 12.04 -1.03 9.42
CA SER A 217 10.59 -1.02 9.53
C SER A 217 9.96 -1.25 8.15
N VAL A 218 9.16 -2.31 8.00
CA VAL A 218 8.63 -2.74 6.70
C VAL A 218 7.17 -2.32 6.53
N SER A 219 6.96 -1.26 5.75
CA SER A 219 5.65 -0.69 5.45
C SER A 219 4.86 -1.46 4.40
N SER A 220 5.55 -2.06 3.44
CA SER A 220 4.91 -2.75 2.31
C SER A 220 5.71 -3.96 1.84
N ILE A 221 5.01 -5.00 1.37
CA ILE A 221 5.62 -6.22 0.81
C ILE A 221 4.91 -6.54 -0.49
N LEU A 222 5.68 -6.70 -1.58
CA LEU A 222 5.17 -7.02 -2.90
C LEU A 222 5.96 -8.20 -3.49
N PHE A 223 5.23 -9.17 -4.04
CA PHE A 223 5.83 -10.33 -4.70
C PHE A 223 5.83 -10.16 -6.21
N GLU A 224 6.99 -10.43 -6.82
CA GLU A 224 7.19 -10.34 -8.24
C GLU A 224 8.10 -11.47 -8.73
N GLY A 225 7.50 -12.55 -9.26
CA GLY A 225 8.26 -13.73 -9.67
C GLY A 225 9.12 -14.28 -8.54
N ASN A 226 10.44 -14.33 -8.75
CA ASN A 226 11.42 -14.76 -7.75
C ASN A 226 11.86 -13.64 -6.80
N ARG A 227 11.44 -12.40 -7.03
CA ARG A 227 11.82 -11.26 -6.22
C ARG A 227 10.75 -10.92 -5.20
N ILE A 228 11.18 -10.45 -4.05
CA ILE A 228 10.34 -9.85 -3.02
C ILE A 228 10.79 -8.41 -2.85
N TRP A 229 9.86 -7.48 -3.01
CA TRP A 229 10.08 -6.06 -2.85
C TRP A 229 9.55 -5.63 -1.49
N PHE A 230 10.40 -5.00 -0.70
CA PHE A 230 10.06 -4.45 0.61
C PHE A 230 10.15 -2.93 0.55
N GLY A 231 9.03 -2.25 0.74
CA GLY A 231 9.02 -0.83 1.05
C GLY A 231 9.32 -0.65 2.54
N THR A 232 10.23 0.24 2.87
CA THR A 232 10.67 0.46 4.25
C THR A 232 10.49 1.91 4.66
N ASP A 233 10.29 2.11 5.97
CA ASP A 233 10.18 3.46 6.52
C ASP A 233 11.55 4.12 6.62
N GLU A 234 11.56 5.41 6.37
CA GLU A 234 12.62 6.30 6.82
C GLU A 234 12.22 6.92 8.16
N PHE A 235 13.07 6.78 9.14
CA PHE A 235 12.93 7.43 10.43
C PHE A 235 14.30 7.64 11.03
N THR A 236 14.73 8.88 11.14
CA THR A 236 16.03 9.24 11.64
C THR A 236 15.89 10.38 12.65
N SER A 237 16.80 10.48 13.61
CA SER A 237 16.85 11.59 14.57
C SER A 237 18.24 12.21 14.59
N ALA A 238 18.37 13.37 15.22
CA ALA A 238 19.68 14.01 15.37
C ALA A 238 20.68 13.13 16.15
N SER A 239 20.16 12.33 17.13
CA SER A 239 20.96 11.41 17.94
C SER A 239 21.18 10.05 17.25
N ASP A 240 20.40 9.71 16.23
CA ASP A 240 20.46 8.44 15.53
C ASP A 240 20.09 8.62 14.04
N PRO A 241 21.04 9.09 13.23
CA PRO A 241 20.81 9.35 11.81
C PRO A 241 20.64 8.06 10.97
N GLU A 242 21.01 6.90 11.54
CA GLU A 242 20.94 5.60 10.87
C GLU A 242 19.87 4.68 11.45
N PHE A 243 18.88 5.22 12.16
CA PHE A 243 17.89 4.37 12.83
C PHE A 243 17.10 3.51 11.84
N ASN A 244 16.34 4.13 10.93
CA ASN A 244 15.71 3.50 9.76
C ASN A 244 16.10 4.29 8.52
N VAL A 245 16.91 3.73 7.67
CA VAL A 245 17.46 4.44 6.51
C VAL A 245 16.54 4.43 5.29
N GLY A 246 15.44 3.69 5.34
CA GLY A 246 14.45 3.63 4.27
C GLY A 246 14.97 3.02 2.96
N GLY A 247 14.13 3.06 1.96
CA GLY A 247 14.37 2.57 0.60
C GLY A 247 13.43 1.42 0.21
N ILE A 248 13.55 1.01 -1.03
CA ILE A 248 12.93 -0.21 -1.55
C ILE A 248 14.01 -1.28 -1.61
N TYR A 249 13.88 -2.33 -0.81
CA TYR A 249 14.79 -3.46 -0.83
C TYR A 249 14.19 -4.58 -1.66
N ILE A 250 15.02 -5.19 -2.52
CA ILE A 250 14.63 -6.28 -3.42
C ILE A 250 15.45 -7.50 -3.04
N PHE A 251 14.77 -8.56 -2.65
CA PHE A 251 15.37 -9.83 -2.23
C PHE A 251 15.12 -10.92 -3.29
N ASP A 252 16.16 -11.56 -3.77
CA ASP A 252 16.09 -12.63 -4.77
C ASP A 252 15.69 -14.00 -4.21
N ARG A 253 15.37 -14.07 -2.91
CA ARG A 253 15.04 -15.28 -2.12
C ARG A 253 16.21 -16.22 -1.84
N ARG A 254 17.40 -15.88 -2.30
CA ARG A 254 18.64 -16.63 -2.05
C ARG A 254 19.49 -15.91 -1.00
N LEU A 255 20.35 -15.04 -1.45
CA LEU A 255 21.24 -14.27 -0.56
C LEU A 255 21.40 -12.82 -1.02
N ASP A 256 20.98 -12.50 -2.25
CA ASP A 256 21.26 -11.21 -2.84
C ASP A 256 20.13 -10.22 -2.54
N TRP A 257 20.56 -9.04 -2.15
CA TRP A 257 19.72 -7.91 -1.88
C TRP A 257 20.15 -6.74 -2.76
N GLU A 258 19.20 -6.13 -3.44
CA GLU A 258 19.36 -4.88 -4.15
C GLU A 258 18.58 -3.78 -3.40
N LYS A 259 18.99 -2.53 -3.52
CA LYS A 259 18.28 -1.40 -2.92
C LYS A 259 18.03 -0.32 -3.97
N ILE A 260 16.86 0.28 -3.90
CA ILE A 260 16.53 1.51 -4.64
C ILE A 260 16.25 2.57 -3.60
N SER A 261 16.91 3.70 -3.75
CA SER A 261 16.94 4.80 -2.80
C SER A 261 16.96 6.16 -3.51
N GLN A 262 17.17 7.21 -2.77
CA GLN A 262 17.34 8.55 -3.33
C GLN A 262 18.51 8.64 -4.34
N ILE A 263 19.57 7.87 -4.14
CA ILE A 263 20.71 7.82 -5.06
C ILE A 263 20.31 7.28 -6.44
N ASP A 264 19.29 6.40 -6.48
CA ASP A 264 18.84 5.75 -7.69
C ASP A 264 17.68 6.50 -8.37
N GLY A 265 17.28 7.67 -7.82
CA GLY A 265 16.28 8.55 -8.43
C GLY A 265 14.94 8.66 -7.67
N LEU A 266 14.77 8.03 -6.51
CA LEU A 266 13.65 8.37 -5.62
C LEU A 266 13.85 9.78 -5.06
N ALA A 267 12.76 10.48 -4.76
CA ALA A 267 12.86 11.81 -4.15
C ALA A 267 13.34 11.75 -2.70
N ASP A 268 13.09 10.63 -2.02
CA ASP A 268 13.55 10.35 -0.66
C ASP A 268 13.43 8.83 -0.35
N ASN A 269 13.74 8.39 0.87
CA ASN A 269 13.85 6.97 1.18
C ASN A 269 12.64 6.37 1.91
N GLY A 270 11.74 7.18 2.46
CA GLY A 270 10.53 6.67 3.09
C GLY A 270 9.53 6.11 2.08
N ILE A 271 9.04 4.88 2.26
CA ILE A 271 8.09 4.22 1.37
C ILE A 271 6.78 3.95 2.12
N TYR A 272 5.69 4.59 1.71
CA TYR A 272 4.35 4.32 2.26
C TYR A 272 3.78 3.00 1.78
N ALA A 273 3.82 2.76 0.48
CA ALA A 273 3.23 1.59 -0.15
C ALA A 273 3.89 1.25 -1.48
N LEU A 274 3.78 0.00 -1.86
CA LEU A 274 4.15 -0.53 -3.17
C LEU A 274 2.91 -1.13 -3.86
N GLY A 275 2.83 -0.97 -5.19
CA GLY A 275 1.86 -1.61 -6.05
C GLY A 275 2.50 -2.09 -7.34
N ARG A 276 1.75 -2.80 -8.21
CA ARG A 276 2.31 -3.33 -9.45
C ARG A 276 1.33 -3.29 -10.60
N THR A 277 1.81 -2.89 -11.78
CA THR A 277 1.15 -3.09 -13.07
C THR A 277 2.18 -3.42 -14.14
N GLY A 278 1.93 -4.46 -14.94
CA GLY A 278 2.83 -4.81 -16.02
C GLY A 278 4.29 -4.89 -15.59
N ASN A 279 5.14 -4.07 -16.20
CA ASN A 279 6.58 -4.00 -15.94
C ASN A 279 6.96 -2.99 -14.85
N TYR A 280 6.00 -2.37 -14.16
CA TYR A 280 6.27 -1.30 -13.21
C TYR A 280 5.84 -1.66 -11.79
N VAL A 281 6.69 -1.31 -10.84
CA VAL A 281 6.37 -1.20 -9.42
C VAL A 281 6.08 0.27 -9.13
N TRP A 282 4.93 0.54 -8.57
CA TRP A 282 4.48 1.85 -8.11
C TRP A 282 4.96 2.06 -6.68
N ALA A 283 5.46 3.23 -6.36
CA ALA A 283 5.90 3.58 -5.01
C ALA A 283 5.37 4.94 -4.59
N GLY A 284 4.69 4.99 -3.43
CA GLY A 284 4.40 6.23 -2.73
C GLY A 284 5.57 6.57 -1.81
N VAL A 285 6.22 7.71 -2.07
CA VAL A 285 7.47 8.10 -1.41
C VAL A 285 7.25 9.24 -0.42
N TYR A 286 7.98 9.25 0.69
CA TYR A 286 8.00 10.34 1.66
C TYR A 286 9.41 10.60 2.21
N ALA A 287 9.61 11.81 2.69
CA ALA A 287 10.74 12.19 3.54
C ALA A 287 10.32 12.23 5.00
N PHE A 288 11.20 11.89 5.91
CA PHE A 288 11.02 12.15 7.32
C PHE A 288 11.71 13.46 7.71
N ASP A 289 10.91 14.48 8.05
CA ASP A 289 11.44 15.74 8.56
C ASP A 289 11.83 15.58 10.03
N ARG A 290 13.13 15.53 10.27
CA ARG A 290 13.73 15.35 11.62
C ARG A 290 13.43 16.50 12.57
N LYS A 291 13.29 17.71 12.03
CA LYS A 291 13.13 18.91 12.81
C LYS A 291 11.69 19.05 13.31
N GLU A 292 10.75 18.84 12.40
CA GLU A 292 9.32 18.91 12.70
C GLU A 292 8.74 17.58 13.20
N ASN A 293 9.51 16.48 13.10
CA ASN A 293 9.13 15.12 13.46
C ASN A 293 7.86 14.65 12.71
N VAL A 294 7.80 14.94 11.41
CA VAL A 294 6.66 14.60 10.55
C VAL A 294 7.09 13.95 9.23
N GLU A 295 6.21 13.16 8.67
CA GLU A 295 6.35 12.60 7.33
C GLU A 295 5.81 13.59 6.29
N GLN A 296 6.62 13.87 5.26
CA GLN A 296 6.26 14.74 4.14
C GLN A 296 6.19 13.91 2.87
N GLY A 297 5.02 13.78 2.24
CA GLY A 297 4.88 13.09 0.97
C GLY A 297 5.76 13.72 -0.11
N LYS A 298 6.42 12.89 -0.90
CA LYS A 298 7.34 13.27 -1.99
C LYS A 298 6.83 12.89 -3.37
N GLY A 299 5.66 12.26 -3.43
CA GLY A 299 5.01 11.94 -4.68
C GLY A 299 4.97 10.46 -5.02
N LEU A 300 4.68 10.21 -6.29
CA LEU A 300 4.47 8.90 -6.86
C LEU A 300 5.60 8.57 -7.84
N PHE A 301 6.13 7.37 -7.74
CA PHE A 301 7.23 6.88 -8.56
C PHE A 301 6.89 5.55 -9.22
N LEU A 302 7.42 5.35 -10.41
CA LEU A 302 7.43 4.08 -11.14
C LEU A 302 8.85 3.55 -11.16
N VAL A 303 9.01 2.28 -10.81
CA VAL A 303 10.27 1.57 -10.96
C VAL A 303 10.07 0.48 -12.00
N ASN A 304 10.84 0.53 -13.08
CA ASN A 304 10.85 -0.54 -14.05
C ASN A 304 11.48 -1.80 -13.43
N ARG A 305 10.71 -2.86 -13.29
CA ARG A 305 11.14 -4.08 -12.57
C ARG A 305 12.29 -4.84 -13.24
N ASN A 306 12.56 -4.58 -14.52
CA ASN A 306 13.62 -5.26 -15.27
C ASN A 306 14.94 -4.47 -15.25
N THR A 307 14.85 -3.15 -15.44
CA THR A 307 16.02 -2.26 -15.51
C THR A 307 16.33 -1.58 -14.17
N LEU A 308 15.38 -1.58 -13.24
CA LEU A 308 15.37 -0.84 -11.97
C LEU A 308 15.41 0.69 -12.13
N GLU A 309 15.20 1.17 -13.34
CA GLU A 309 15.11 2.60 -13.62
C GLU A 309 13.91 3.21 -12.89
N VAL A 310 14.15 4.36 -12.25
CA VAL A 310 13.15 5.09 -11.45
C VAL A 310 12.66 6.28 -12.25
N THR A 311 11.34 6.43 -12.35
CA THR A 311 10.69 7.57 -13.00
C THR A 311 9.68 8.21 -12.05
N ARG A 312 9.74 9.52 -11.90
CA ARG A 312 8.74 10.29 -11.17
C ARG A 312 7.49 10.48 -12.02
N VAL A 313 6.32 10.21 -11.44
CA VAL A 313 5.03 10.45 -12.11
C VAL A 313 4.69 11.95 -12.05
N ASP A 314 4.28 12.51 -13.17
CA ASP A 314 3.76 13.87 -13.25
C ASP A 314 2.33 13.92 -12.68
N LEU A 315 2.21 14.44 -11.46
CA LEU A 315 0.95 14.52 -10.73
C LEU A 315 0.00 15.59 -11.30
N ASP A 316 0.54 16.63 -11.94
CA ASP A 316 -0.26 17.69 -12.55
C ASP A 316 -1.03 17.15 -13.76
N GLN A 317 -0.41 16.28 -14.55
CA GLN A 317 -1.09 15.57 -15.65
C GLN A 317 -2.23 14.67 -15.16
N LEU A 318 -2.14 14.15 -13.94
CA LEU A 318 -3.17 13.33 -13.31
C LEU A 318 -4.24 14.16 -12.61
N GLY A 319 -4.05 15.48 -12.51
CA GLY A 319 -4.97 16.39 -11.83
C GLY A 319 -5.04 16.19 -10.32
N ILE A 320 -4.06 15.48 -9.71
CA ILE A 320 -4.07 15.18 -8.27
C ILE A 320 -3.25 16.18 -7.48
N ARG A 321 -3.84 16.70 -6.39
CA ARG A 321 -3.21 17.68 -5.49
C ARG A 321 -2.64 17.05 -4.21
N SER A 322 -2.19 15.80 -4.29
CA SER A 322 -1.55 15.10 -3.18
C SER A 322 -0.13 14.70 -3.54
N SER A 323 0.76 14.77 -2.56
CA SER A 323 2.10 14.17 -2.63
C SER A 323 2.24 12.90 -1.79
N THR A 324 1.16 12.48 -1.12
CA THR A 324 1.16 11.33 -0.19
C THR A 324 0.21 10.25 -0.70
N PHE A 325 0.74 9.04 -0.89
CA PHE A 325 0.03 7.89 -1.47
C PHE A 325 0.18 6.68 -0.57
N HIS A 326 -0.94 6.17 -0.04
CA HIS A 326 -0.97 5.16 1.02
C HIS A 326 -1.27 3.75 0.53
N LYS A 327 -1.94 3.61 -0.61
CA LYS A 327 -2.39 2.30 -1.11
C LYS A 327 -2.47 2.27 -2.62
N PHE A 328 -2.11 1.13 -3.18
CA PHE A 328 -2.27 0.78 -4.59
C PHE A 328 -3.10 -0.49 -4.71
N LEU A 329 -4.10 -0.48 -5.59
CA LEU A 329 -4.91 -1.65 -5.92
C LEU A 329 -5.14 -1.67 -7.44
N PHE A 330 -4.57 -2.67 -8.10
CA PHE A 330 -4.82 -2.92 -9.52
C PHE A 330 -5.99 -3.90 -9.66
N ASP A 331 -7.03 -3.50 -10.40
CA ASP A 331 -8.24 -4.31 -10.57
C ASP A 331 -8.26 -5.14 -11.87
N GLY A 332 -7.17 -5.08 -12.64
CA GLY A 332 -7.02 -5.70 -13.95
C GLY A 332 -7.10 -4.70 -15.11
N VAL A 333 -7.71 -3.53 -14.89
CA VAL A 333 -7.87 -2.45 -15.87
C VAL A 333 -7.37 -1.12 -15.30
N ASN A 334 -7.73 -0.82 -14.09
CA ASN A 334 -7.41 0.45 -13.43
C ASN A 334 -6.46 0.24 -12.26
N MET A 335 -5.57 1.20 -12.06
CA MET A 335 -4.86 1.38 -10.80
C MET A 335 -5.65 2.36 -9.93
N TRP A 336 -6.11 1.87 -8.79
CA TRP A 336 -6.75 2.65 -7.74
C TRP A 336 -5.71 3.04 -6.70
N ILE A 337 -5.61 4.32 -6.37
CA ILE A 337 -4.57 4.86 -5.50
C ILE A 337 -5.21 5.69 -4.39
N GLY A 338 -5.01 5.26 -3.16
CA GLY A 338 -5.41 6.02 -1.97
C GLY A 338 -4.41 7.10 -1.63
N SER A 339 -4.88 8.32 -1.42
CA SER A 339 -4.04 9.48 -1.11
C SER A 339 -4.60 10.35 0.02
N ASN A 340 -3.83 11.37 0.43
CA ASN A 340 -4.32 12.38 1.39
C ASN A 340 -5.40 13.33 0.79
N ALA A 341 -5.60 13.33 -0.53
CA ALA A 341 -6.52 14.23 -1.21
C ALA A 341 -7.68 13.50 -1.91
N GLY A 342 -7.85 12.21 -1.67
CA GLY A 342 -8.91 11.41 -2.26
C GLY A 342 -8.44 10.07 -2.81
N LEU A 343 -9.33 9.42 -3.56
CA LEU A 343 -9.11 8.18 -4.28
C LEU A 343 -8.90 8.49 -5.77
N LEU A 344 -7.71 8.19 -6.28
CA LEU A 344 -7.39 8.34 -7.70
C LEU A 344 -7.62 7.02 -8.44
N ARG A 345 -8.26 7.07 -9.60
CA ARG A 345 -8.33 6.00 -10.58
C ARG A 345 -7.51 6.37 -11.80
N ILE A 346 -6.59 5.52 -12.21
CA ILE A 346 -5.84 5.64 -13.47
C ILE A 346 -6.14 4.42 -14.31
N LYS A 347 -6.63 4.62 -15.53
CA LYS A 347 -6.81 3.53 -16.48
C LYS A 347 -5.46 3.15 -17.05
N ILE A 348 -5.10 1.89 -16.88
CA ILE A 348 -3.85 1.34 -17.37
C ILE A 348 -4.04 0.87 -18.81
N SER A 349 -3.85 1.78 -19.77
CA SER A 349 -3.74 1.44 -21.18
C SER A 349 -2.27 1.19 -21.53
N ASN A 350 -1.96 0.15 -22.26
CA ASN A 350 -0.60 -0.12 -22.75
C ASN A 350 -0.17 0.95 -23.80
N PRO A 351 1.01 1.58 -23.71
CA PRO A 351 2.05 1.45 -22.70
C PRO A 351 2.04 2.58 -21.66
N LEU A 352 2.45 2.28 -20.42
CA LEU A 352 2.74 3.24 -19.35
C LEU A 352 3.89 4.22 -19.72
N SER A 353 4.59 3.98 -20.82
CA SER A 353 5.63 4.85 -21.40
C SER A 353 5.20 6.32 -21.60
N LYS A 354 3.89 6.60 -21.57
CA LYS A 354 3.36 7.96 -21.61
C LYS A 354 3.46 8.71 -20.28
N LEU A 355 3.53 7.99 -19.16
CA LEU A 355 3.81 8.56 -17.83
C LEU A 355 5.32 8.84 -17.66
N GLU A 356 6.16 8.17 -18.46
CA GLU A 356 7.62 8.32 -18.43
C GLU A 356 8.12 9.58 -19.16
N ASN A 357 7.42 10.01 -20.20
CA ASN A 357 7.94 11.05 -21.11
C ASN A 357 7.83 12.50 -20.63
N SER A 358 7.29 12.74 -19.43
CA SER A 358 7.15 14.11 -18.90
C SER A 358 8.33 14.58 -18.02
N GLY A 359 9.26 13.68 -17.67
CA GLY A 359 10.33 13.94 -16.70
C GLY A 359 11.71 14.34 -17.26
N THR A 360 11.96 14.22 -18.56
CA THR A 360 13.30 14.44 -19.14
C THR A 360 13.33 15.64 -20.08
N LYS A 361 13.32 16.84 -19.53
CA LYS A 361 14.01 18.03 -20.12
C LYS A 361 14.07 19.16 -19.10
N ALA A 362 14.97 19.03 -18.16
CA ALA A 362 15.53 20.18 -17.46
C ALA A 362 16.98 19.85 -17.14
N ASN A 363 17.83 19.99 -18.15
CA ASN A 363 19.26 20.18 -17.97
C ASN A 363 19.76 20.98 -19.17
N GLY A 364 19.96 22.23 -18.95
CA GLY A 364 20.88 23.10 -19.59
C GLY A 364 21.75 23.70 -18.49
#